data_246fd8fb3827f66c0bf9b1e4d09d62e0
#
_entry.id   246fd8fb3827f66c0bf9b1e4d09d62e0
#
_cell.length_a   1.000
_cell.length_b   1.000
_cell.length_c   1.000
_cell.angle_alpha   90.00
_cell.angle_beta   90.00
_cell.angle_gamma   90.00
#
_symmetry.space_group_name_H-M   'P 1'
#
loop_
_entity.id
_entity.type
_entity.pdbx_description
1 polymer ?
#
loop_
_entity_poly.entity_id
_entity_poly.type
_entity_poly.pdbx_seq_one_letter_code
_entity_poly.pdbx_strand_id
1 'polypeptide(L)'
;MMSDELRKYIDMIILEDKNDELYEMANLGSDDHGIAHVVIWVGKANKQHGLRVKVSNLKDRWSNDDNFVIQMPSLDYDHEQVAPWIRGSVMKLILAWIVLNSKVLHDFENDAIVYTRDFLNQIAKVK
;
A
#
# COMPACT_ATOMS: atom_id res chain seq x y z
N MET A 1 13.96 -23.06 -25.05
CA MET A 1 12.54 -23.04 -24.70
C MET A 1 12.37 -22.58 -23.27
N MET A 2 11.51 -21.59 -23.04
CA MET A 2 11.27 -21.11 -21.69
C MET A 2 10.47 -22.11 -20.88
N SER A 3 10.77 -22.21 -19.59
CA SER A 3 9.94 -22.97 -18.66
C SER A 3 8.57 -22.31 -18.51
N ASP A 4 7.58 -23.08 -18.09
CA ASP A 4 6.24 -22.55 -17.84
C ASP A 4 6.24 -21.49 -16.75
N GLU A 5 7.11 -21.65 -15.74
CA GLU A 5 7.25 -20.68 -14.66
C GLU A 5 7.79 -19.35 -15.16
N LEU A 6 8.82 -19.39 -16.00
CA LEU A 6 9.40 -18.19 -16.59
C LEU A 6 8.40 -17.48 -17.49
N ARG A 7 7.62 -18.24 -18.26
CA ARG A 7 6.58 -17.68 -19.10
C ARG A 7 5.51 -16.96 -18.29
N LYS A 8 5.06 -17.55 -17.20
CA LYS A 8 4.08 -16.92 -16.30
C LYS A 8 4.61 -15.61 -15.73
N TYR A 9 5.88 -15.58 -15.35
CA TYR A 9 6.52 -14.38 -14.84
C TYR A 9 6.57 -13.28 -15.88
N ILE A 10 6.94 -13.60 -17.11
CA ILE A 10 6.97 -12.65 -18.21
C ILE A 10 5.57 -12.13 -18.55
N ASP A 11 4.57 -13.01 -18.57
CA ASP A 11 3.19 -12.62 -18.84
C ASP A 11 2.67 -11.66 -17.77
N MET A 12 3.05 -11.88 -16.51
CA MET A 12 2.69 -11.00 -15.41
C MET A 12 3.31 -9.61 -15.58
N ILE A 13 4.57 -9.54 -15.98
CA ILE A 13 5.24 -8.27 -16.26
C ILE A 13 4.56 -7.53 -17.41
N ILE A 14 4.22 -8.24 -18.48
CA ILE A 14 3.53 -7.66 -19.63
C ILE A 14 2.16 -7.12 -19.25
N LEU A 15 1.43 -7.82 -18.37
CA LEU A 15 0.14 -7.35 -17.89
C LEU A 15 0.27 -6.06 -17.08
N GLU A 16 1.31 -5.93 -16.28
CA GLU A 16 1.58 -4.69 -15.54
C GLU A 16 1.88 -3.54 -16.49
N ASP A 17 2.66 -3.78 -17.54
CA ASP A 17 2.94 -2.79 -18.57
C ASP A 17 1.67 -2.34 -19.29
N LYS A 18 0.74 -3.26 -19.56
CA LYS A 18 -0.53 -2.93 -20.22
C LYS A 18 -1.43 -2.06 -19.38
N ASN A 19 -1.25 -2.07 -18.07
CA ASN A 19 -1.97 -1.21 -17.15
C ASN A 19 -1.25 0.13 -16.95
N ASP A 20 -0.41 0.49 -17.90
CA ASP A 20 0.36 1.72 -18.02
C ASP A 20 1.50 1.87 -17.04
N GLU A 21 1.73 0.92 -16.14
CA GLU A 21 2.74 1.16 -15.13
C GLU A 21 3.33 -0.08 -14.52
N LEU A 22 4.63 -0.19 -14.66
CA LEU A 22 5.44 -0.89 -13.70
C LEU A 22 5.73 0.08 -12.57
N TYR A 23 5.07 -0.07 -11.46
CA TYR A 23 5.37 0.74 -10.29
C TYR A 23 5.61 -0.15 -9.08
N GLU A 24 6.47 0.34 -8.21
CA GLU A 24 6.75 -0.34 -6.96
C GLU A 24 5.53 -0.30 -6.05
N MET A 25 5.27 -1.41 -5.38
CA MET A 25 4.20 -1.53 -4.41
C MET A 25 4.59 -2.45 -3.27
N ALA A 26 3.99 -2.24 -2.14
CA ALA A 26 4.25 -3.02 -0.95
C ALA A 26 2.94 -3.34 -0.23
N ASN A 27 2.80 -4.60 0.18
CA ASN A 27 1.76 -5.01 1.12
C ASN A 27 2.39 -5.09 2.50
N LEU A 28 1.86 -4.31 3.44
CA LEU A 28 2.41 -4.18 4.77
C LEU A 28 1.48 -4.85 5.77
N GLY A 29 2.02 -5.81 6.52
CA GLY A 29 1.30 -6.46 7.61
C GLY A 29 1.66 -5.87 8.96
N SER A 30 1.17 -6.49 10.03
CA SER A 30 1.40 -6.02 11.40
C SER A 30 2.88 -5.95 11.77
N ASP A 31 3.73 -6.79 11.17
CA ASP A 31 5.17 -6.74 11.40
C ASP A 31 5.81 -5.47 10.85
N ASP A 32 5.19 -4.86 9.86
CA ASP A 32 5.71 -3.66 9.20
C ASP A 32 5.20 -2.37 9.83
N HIS A 33 3.90 -2.30 10.15
CA HIS A 33 3.29 -1.06 10.66
C HIS A 33 2.91 -1.12 12.14
N GLY A 34 2.87 -2.29 12.74
CA GLY A 34 2.58 -2.45 14.17
C GLY A 34 1.09 -2.46 14.52
N ILE A 35 0.19 -2.53 13.56
CA ILE A 35 -1.26 -2.52 13.79
C ILE A 35 -1.81 -3.93 13.57
N ALA A 36 -2.35 -4.53 14.65
CA ALA A 36 -2.83 -5.91 14.59
C ALA A 36 -3.92 -6.10 13.53
N HIS A 37 -3.80 -7.16 12.74
CA HIS A 37 -4.78 -7.61 11.74
C HIS A 37 -4.97 -6.69 10.53
N VAL A 38 -4.28 -5.57 10.44
CA VAL A 38 -4.40 -4.61 9.35
C VAL A 38 -3.42 -4.97 8.22
N VAL A 39 -3.89 -4.92 6.99
CA VAL A 39 -3.03 -5.03 5.80
C VAL A 39 -3.14 -3.74 5.02
N ILE A 40 -2.01 -3.08 4.82
CA ILE A 40 -1.92 -1.80 4.11
C ILE A 40 -1.15 -2.01 2.82
N TRP A 41 -1.72 -1.54 1.72
CA TRP A 41 -1.08 -1.53 0.42
C TRP A 41 -0.59 -0.11 0.13
N VAL A 42 0.69 0.02 -0.20
CA VAL A 42 1.28 1.29 -0.61
C VAL A 42 1.83 1.11 -2.00
N GLY A 43 1.39 1.94 -2.93
CA GLY A 43 1.86 1.88 -4.30
C GLY A 43 2.15 3.25 -4.84
N LYS A 44 3.21 3.34 -5.65
CA LYS A 44 3.45 4.51 -6.45
C LYS A 44 2.38 4.55 -7.52
N ALA A 45 1.56 5.58 -7.49
CA ALA A 45 0.61 5.78 -8.55
C ALA A 45 1.32 6.44 -9.73
N ASN A 46 0.63 6.45 -10.86
CA ASN A 46 1.10 7.22 -11.99
C ASN A 46 1.05 8.72 -11.65
N LYS A 47 1.63 9.53 -12.52
CA LYS A 47 1.75 10.98 -12.30
C LYS A 47 0.41 11.68 -12.08
N GLN A 48 -0.69 11.05 -12.46
CA GLN A 48 -2.03 11.66 -12.37
C GLN A 48 -2.67 11.51 -10.99
N HIS A 49 -2.28 10.51 -10.22
CA HIS A 49 -3.01 10.13 -9.01
C HIS A 49 -2.22 10.28 -7.70
N GLY A 50 -0.91 10.49 -7.79
CA GLY A 50 -0.08 10.55 -6.58
C GLY A 50 0.04 9.21 -5.86
N LEU A 51 0.59 9.23 -4.65
CA LEU A 51 0.73 8.04 -3.83
C LEU A 51 -0.63 7.57 -3.34
N ARG A 52 -0.84 6.27 -3.40
CA ARG A 52 -2.06 5.65 -2.89
C ARG A 52 -1.75 4.76 -1.71
N VAL A 53 -2.48 4.98 -0.64
CA VAL A 53 -2.48 4.10 0.52
C VAL A 53 -3.85 3.43 0.54
N LYS A 54 -3.87 2.11 0.43
CA LYS A 54 -5.11 1.33 0.47
C LYS A 54 -5.07 0.41 1.68
N VAL A 55 -6.21 0.21 2.30
CA VAL A 55 -6.32 -0.66 3.47
C VAL A 55 -7.35 -1.75 3.17
N SER A 56 -6.97 -3.00 3.42
CA SER A 56 -7.90 -4.11 3.29
C SER A 56 -8.93 -4.08 4.41
N ASN A 57 -10.19 -4.34 4.08
CA ASN A 57 -11.25 -4.50 5.07
C ASN A 57 -11.24 -5.90 5.71
N LEU A 58 -10.44 -6.82 5.19
CA LEU A 58 -10.31 -8.16 5.74
C LEU A 58 -9.12 -8.20 6.70
N LYS A 59 -9.28 -8.97 7.77
CA LYS A 59 -8.20 -9.17 8.73
C LYS A 59 -7.13 -10.07 8.16
N ASP A 60 -5.86 -9.69 8.34
CA ASP A 60 -4.69 -10.50 8.05
C ASP A 60 -4.50 -10.90 6.59
N ARG A 61 -5.28 -10.32 5.66
CA ARG A 61 -5.08 -10.61 4.23
C ARG A 61 -5.50 -9.45 3.35
N TRP A 62 -4.89 -9.36 2.19
CA TRP A 62 -5.25 -8.37 1.19
C TRP A 62 -6.52 -8.80 0.42
N SER A 63 -7.35 -7.82 0.06
CA SER A 63 -8.49 -8.04 -0.82
C SER A 63 -8.55 -6.95 -1.88
N ASN A 64 -8.57 -7.37 -3.15
CA ASN A 64 -8.76 -6.44 -4.27
C ASN A 64 -10.20 -5.93 -4.36
N ASP A 65 -11.15 -6.65 -3.78
CA ASP A 65 -12.57 -6.34 -3.89
C ASP A 65 -13.11 -5.57 -2.69
N ASP A 66 -12.44 -5.67 -1.55
CA ASP A 66 -12.94 -5.10 -0.29
C ASP A 66 -11.82 -4.35 0.42
N ASN A 67 -11.57 -3.15 -0.04
CA ASN A 67 -10.57 -2.24 0.50
C ASN A 67 -11.04 -0.80 0.36
N PHE A 68 -10.35 0.11 1.03
CA PHE A 68 -10.61 1.54 0.88
C PHE A 68 -9.31 2.30 0.69
N VAL A 69 -9.42 3.48 0.09
CA VAL A 69 -8.27 4.33 -0.24
C VAL A 69 -8.23 5.51 0.72
N ILE A 70 -7.03 5.80 1.23
CA ILE A 70 -6.77 7.03 1.98
C ILE A 70 -5.99 7.96 1.06
N GLN A 71 -6.56 9.13 0.80
CA GLN A 71 -5.95 10.13 -0.07
C GLN A 71 -4.79 10.83 0.63
N MET A 72 -3.73 11.07 -0.09
CA MET A 72 -2.57 11.82 0.41
C MET A 72 -2.49 13.17 -0.32
N PRO A 73 -2.13 14.25 0.34
CA PRO A 73 -1.80 14.38 1.76
C PRO A 73 -2.99 14.72 2.69
N SER A 74 -4.19 14.84 2.14
CA SER A 74 -5.37 15.28 2.90
C SER A 74 -5.83 14.30 3.96
N LEU A 75 -5.52 13.00 3.81
CA LEU A 75 -5.97 11.89 4.64
C LEU A 75 -7.48 11.64 4.55
N ASP A 76 -8.10 12.09 3.46
CA ASP A 76 -9.52 11.86 3.22
C ASP A 76 -9.77 10.42 2.78
N TYR A 77 -10.89 9.87 3.22
CA TYR A 77 -11.34 8.55 2.82
C TYR A 77 -12.87 8.48 2.90
N ASP A 78 -13.45 7.51 2.18
CA ASP A 78 -14.89 7.27 2.24
C ASP A 78 -15.21 6.40 3.45
N HIS A 79 -15.77 7.01 4.48
CA HIS A 79 -16.09 6.36 5.73
C HIS A 79 -17.02 5.15 5.55
N GLU A 80 -17.92 5.20 4.59
CA GLU A 80 -18.87 4.10 4.32
C GLU A 80 -18.18 2.85 3.78
N GLN A 81 -17.02 3.01 3.14
CA GLN A 81 -16.26 1.89 2.62
C GLN A 81 -15.41 1.19 3.66
N VAL A 82 -15.31 1.74 4.87
CA VAL A 82 -14.46 1.21 5.93
C VAL A 82 -15.22 0.15 6.73
N ALA A 83 -14.61 -1.02 6.89
CA ALA A 83 -15.19 -2.10 7.70
C ALA A 83 -15.40 -1.65 9.15
N PRO A 84 -16.49 -2.11 9.81
CA PRO A 84 -16.77 -1.69 11.19
C PRO A 84 -15.64 -1.92 12.19
N TRP A 85 -14.88 -3.01 12.04
CA TRP A 85 -13.77 -3.30 12.96
C TRP A 85 -12.59 -2.33 12.82
N ILE A 86 -12.51 -1.61 11.71
CA ILE A 86 -11.46 -0.61 11.46
C ILE A 86 -11.88 0.77 11.95
N ARG A 87 -13.17 1.08 11.91
CA ARG A 87 -13.68 2.37 12.36
C ARG A 87 -13.32 2.62 13.82
N GLY A 88 -12.98 3.84 14.16
CA GLY A 88 -12.61 4.20 15.52
C GLY A 88 -11.13 4.02 15.81
N SER A 89 -10.76 3.23 16.81
CA SER A 89 -9.37 3.15 17.30
C SER A 89 -8.39 2.60 16.27
N VAL A 90 -8.78 1.62 15.49
CA VAL A 90 -7.91 1.06 14.44
C VAL A 90 -7.63 2.12 13.37
N MET A 91 -8.65 2.86 12.94
CA MET A 91 -8.48 3.94 11.97
C MET A 91 -7.52 5.01 12.51
N LYS A 92 -7.64 5.37 13.78
CA LYS A 92 -6.72 6.33 14.41
C LYS A 92 -5.27 5.87 14.33
N LEU A 93 -5.02 4.58 14.55
CA LEU A 93 -3.68 4.00 14.43
C LEU A 93 -3.18 4.04 12.98
N ILE A 94 -4.04 3.75 12.01
CA ILE A 94 -3.69 3.80 10.60
C ILE A 94 -3.30 5.23 10.20
N LEU A 95 -4.10 6.21 10.57
CA LEU A 95 -3.80 7.62 10.26
C LEU A 95 -2.53 8.09 10.97
N ALA A 96 -2.32 7.67 12.21
CA ALA A 96 -1.09 7.97 12.95
C ALA A 96 0.14 7.37 12.26
N TRP A 97 0.02 6.15 11.74
CA TRP A 97 1.10 5.50 11.00
C TRP A 97 1.45 6.28 9.73
N ILE A 98 0.45 6.74 8.99
CA ILE A 98 0.66 7.54 7.78
C ILE A 98 1.40 8.85 8.12
N VAL A 99 0.96 9.54 9.17
CA VAL A 99 1.61 10.79 9.60
C VAL A 99 3.04 10.54 10.06
N LEU A 100 3.26 9.49 10.84
CA LEU A 100 4.60 9.11 11.32
C LEU A 100 5.56 8.85 10.17
N ASN A 101 5.07 8.26 9.09
CA ASN A 101 5.88 7.87 7.94
C ASN A 101 5.72 8.79 6.74
N SER A 102 5.16 9.99 6.92
CA SER A 102 4.83 10.87 5.79
C SER A 102 6.04 11.21 4.93
N LYS A 103 7.22 11.42 5.54
CA LYS A 103 8.44 11.68 4.77
C LYS A 103 8.84 10.47 3.92
N VAL A 104 8.83 9.28 4.50
CA VAL A 104 9.18 8.04 3.80
C VAL A 104 8.21 7.76 2.67
N LEU A 105 6.91 7.97 2.91
CA LEU A 105 5.88 7.81 1.89
C LEU A 105 6.07 8.80 0.75
N HIS A 106 6.37 10.05 1.07
CA HIS A 106 6.63 11.09 0.08
C HIS A 106 7.88 10.76 -0.75
N ASP A 107 8.95 10.31 -0.11
CA ASP A 107 10.19 9.93 -0.78
C ASP A 107 9.97 8.74 -1.72
N PHE A 108 9.14 7.78 -1.32
CA PHE A 108 8.76 6.65 -2.16
C PHE A 108 7.95 7.11 -3.37
N GLU A 109 7.00 8.02 -3.18
CA GLU A 109 6.21 8.60 -4.28
C GLU A 109 7.08 9.32 -5.30
N ASN A 110 8.07 10.07 -4.85
CA ASN A 110 8.90 10.93 -5.70
C ASN A 110 10.21 10.27 -6.15
N ASP A 111 10.30 8.95 -6.06
CA ASP A 111 11.46 8.16 -6.49
C ASP A 111 12.77 8.48 -5.76
N ALA A 112 12.72 9.17 -4.63
CA ALA A 112 13.88 9.28 -3.74
C ALA A 112 14.17 7.92 -3.09
N ILE A 113 13.13 7.10 -2.93
CA ILE A 113 13.24 5.68 -2.59
C ILE A 113 12.64 4.91 -3.76
N VAL A 114 13.48 4.17 -4.50
CA VAL A 114 13.06 3.51 -5.74
C VAL A 114 12.55 2.10 -5.49
N TYR A 115 13.20 1.36 -4.60
CA TYR A 115 12.90 -0.05 -4.38
C TYR A 115 12.04 -0.28 -3.14
N THR A 116 11.08 -1.18 -3.25
CA THR A 116 10.21 -1.58 -2.15
C THR A 116 10.99 -2.00 -0.90
N ARG A 117 12.10 -2.74 -1.09
CA ARG A 117 12.95 -3.17 0.02
C ARG A 117 13.50 -1.98 0.81
N ASP A 118 13.96 -0.95 0.12
CA ASP A 118 14.49 0.25 0.77
C ASP A 118 13.39 1.02 1.50
N PHE A 119 12.20 1.07 0.91
CA PHE A 119 11.03 1.64 1.57
C PHE A 119 10.70 0.88 2.86
N LEU A 120 10.62 -0.44 2.81
CA LEU A 120 10.32 -1.28 3.98
C LEU A 120 11.33 -1.11 5.11
N ASN A 121 12.60 -0.86 4.76
CA ASN A 121 13.65 -0.67 5.76
C ASN A 121 13.56 0.69 6.48
N GLN A 122 12.85 1.64 5.92
CA GLN A 122 12.77 3.01 6.45
C GLN A 122 11.47 3.32 7.17
N ILE A 123 10.44 2.49 7.02
CA ILE A 123 9.17 2.73 7.69
C ILE A 123 9.26 2.42 9.18
N ALA A 124 8.51 3.19 9.96
CA ALA A 124 8.43 3.02 11.41
C ALA A 124 7.07 2.45 11.80
N LYS A 125 7.03 1.66 12.87
CA LYS A 125 5.79 1.09 13.41
C LYS A 125 5.14 2.06 14.38
N VAL A 126 3.82 2.06 14.42
CA VAL A 126 3.09 2.67 15.54
C VAL A 126 3.09 1.70 16.71
N LYS A 127 3.02 2.25 17.89
CA LYS A 127 2.97 1.46 19.12
C LYS A 127 1.62 1.62 19.79
#